data_f136158b61b852476336a3d6a20e17ef
#
_entry.id   f136158b61b852476336a3d6a20e17ef
#
_cell.length_a   1.000
_cell.length_b   1.000
_cell.length_c   1.000
_cell.angle_alpha   90.00
_cell.angle_beta   90.00
_cell.angle_gamma   90.00
#
_symmetry.space_group_name_H-M   'P 1'
#
loop_
_entity.id
_entity.type
_entity.pdbx_description
1 polymer ?
#
loop_
_entity_poly.entity_id
_entity_poly.type
_entity_poly.pdbx_seq_one_letter_code
_entity_poly.pdbx_strand_id
1 'polypeptide(L)' 'MTTISVPDMMCENCVKRITNALTAAELTFRVDLAAKNVTIDGCENCVKTAVSELEDLGFTPEVR' A
#
# COMPACT_ATOMS: atom_id res chain seq x y z
N MET A 1 -8.20 3.56 -10.43
CA MET A 1 -7.85 2.81 -9.21
C MET A 1 -6.86 1.71 -9.57
N THR A 2 -5.84 1.56 -8.76
CA THR A 2 -4.81 0.54 -9.00
C THR A 2 -4.66 -0.32 -7.76
N THR A 3 -4.66 -1.62 -7.94
CA THR A 3 -4.49 -2.56 -6.83
C THR A 3 -3.04 -3.01 -6.76
N ILE A 4 -2.47 -2.90 -5.56
CA ILE A 4 -1.09 -3.33 -5.29
C ILE A 4 -1.17 -4.55 -4.39
N SER A 5 -0.58 -5.65 -4.83
CA SER A 5 -0.53 -6.88 -4.03
C SER A 5 0.63 -6.78 -3.04
N VAL A 6 0.36 -7.04 -1.76
CA VAL A 6 1.36 -7.00 -0.70
C VAL A 6 1.29 -8.32 0.08
N PRO A 7 1.84 -9.39 -0.47
CA PRO A 7 1.74 -10.71 0.17
C PRO A 7 2.39 -10.78 1.55
N ASP A 8 3.30 -9.86 1.84
CA ASP A 8 3.96 -9.79 3.14
C ASP A 8 3.09 -9.16 4.23
N MET A 9 1.94 -8.62 3.87
CA MET A 9 1.01 -8.02 4.81
C MET A 9 0.20 -9.12 5.51
N MET A 10 0.71 -9.59 6.64
CA MET A 10 0.16 -10.77 7.32
C MET A 10 -0.50 -10.48 8.67
N CYS A 11 -0.40 -9.25 9.16
CA CYS A 11 -0.94 -8.91 10.48
C CYS A 11 -1.42 -7.46 10.53
N GLU A 12 -2.18 -7.13 11.58
CA GLU A 12 -2.70 -5.78 11.76
C GLU A 12 -1.60 -4.72 11.90
N ASN A 13 -0.47 -5.09 12.50
CA ASN A 13 0.65 -4.16 12.63
C ASN A 13 1.18 -3.74 11.27
N CYS A 14 1.22 -4.68 10.32
CA CYS A 14 1.62 -4.37 8.95
C CYS A 14 0.63 -3.39 8.31
N VAL A 15 -0.67 -3.62 8.52
CA VAL A 15 -1.71 -2.73 8.02
C VAL A 15 -1.54 -1.33 8.60
N LYS A 16 -1.26 -1.22 9.89
CA LYS A 16 -1.06 0.07 10.55
C LYS A 16 0.15 0.82 9.96
N ARG A 17 1.25 0.11 9.73
CA ARG A 17 2.44 0.70 9.13
C ARG A 17 2.15 1.25 7.74
N ILE A 18 1.48 0.45 6.92
CA ILE A 18 1.10 0.86 5.57
C ILE A 18 0.16 2.05 5.63
N THR A 19 -0.85 2.00 6.48
CA THR A 19 -1.82 3.10 6.65
C THR A 19 -1.11 4.39 7.05
N ASN A 20 -0.21 4.33 8.02
CA ASN A 20 0.52 5.50 8.48
C ASN A 20 1.40 6.09 7.36
N ALA A 21 2.11 5.24 6.63
CA ALA A 21 2.99 5.68 5.56
C ALA A 21 2.22 6.33 4.42
N LEU A 22 1.14 5.72 4.00
CA LEU A 22 0.33 6.24 2.89
C LEU A 22 -0.45 7.49 3.30
N THR A 23 -0.88 7.57 4.57
CA THR A 23 -1.52 8.78 5.10
C THR A 23 -0.53 9.94 5.13
N ALA A 24 0.70 9.68 5.55
CA ALA A 24 1.75 10.70 5.56
C ALA A 24 2.07 11.19 4.15
N ALA A 25 1.90 10.34 3.14
CA ALA A 25 2.10 10.71 1.74
C ALA A 25 0.86 11.38 1.13
N GLU A 26 -0.21 11.56 1.93
CA GLU A 26 -1.45 12.22 1.51
C GLU A 26 -2.13 11.51 0.33
N LEU A 27 -2.08 10.19 0.34
CA LEU A 27 -2.72 9.38 -0.70
C LEU A 27 -4.10 8.92 -0.29
N THR A 28 -5.00 8.78 -1.26
CA THR A 28 -6.29 8.14 -1.05
C THR A 28 -6.11 6.66 -1.35
N PHE A 29 -6.38 5.83 -0.36
CA PHE A 29 -6.11 4.41 -0.48
C PHE A 29 -7.09 3.59 0.34
N ARG A 30 -7.10 2.28 0.07
CA ARG A 30 -7.87 1.31 0.83
C ARG A 30 -7.02 0.07 1.03
N VAL A 31 -6.92 -0.41 2.27
CA VAL A 31 -6.14 -1.60 2.60
C VAL A 31 -7.10 -2.77 2.83
N ASP A 32 -6.81 -3.90 2.21
CA ASP A 32 -7.57 -5.13 2.41
C ASP A 32 -6.64 -6.22 2.92
N LEU A 33 -6.70 -6.49 4.22
CA LEU A 33 -5.85 -7.50 4.84
C LEU A 33 -6.22 -8.92 4.40
N ALA A 34 -7.50 -9.19 4.22
CA ALA A 34 -7.97 -10.51 3.80
C ALA A 34 -7.44 -10.88 2.41
N ALA A 35 -7.45 -9.92 1.50
CA ALA A 35 -6.93 -10.10 0.15
C ALA A 35 -5.44 -9.78 0.04
N LYS A 36 -4.85 -9.23 1.10
CA LYS A 36 -3.44 -8.81 1.15
C LYS A 36 -3.10 -7.85 0.02
N ASN A 37 -3.94 -6.85 -0.17
CA ASN A 37 -3.70 -5.85 -1.20
C ASN A 37 -4.05 -4.45 -0.70
N VAL A 38 -3.56 -3.46 -1.45
CA VAL A 38 -3.83 -2.05 -1.20
C VAL A 38 -4.31 -1.45 -2.50
N THR A 39 -5.45 -0.79 -2.48
CA THR A 39 -6.00 -0.11 -3.65
C THR A 39 -5.69 1.37 -3.53
N ILE A 40 -5.05 1.93 -4.54
CA ILE A 40 -4.72 3.36 -4.58
C ILE A 40 -5.67 4.05 -5.55
N ASP A 41 -6.33 5.09 -5.07
CA ASP A 41 -7.21 5.91 -5.89
C ASP A 41 -6.46 7.18 -6.26
N GLY A 42 -6.08 7.29 -7.52
CA GLY A 42 -5.33 8.44 -8.01
C GLY A 42 -4.57 8.12 -9.29
N CYS A 43 -3.62 8.99 -9.61
CA CYS A 43 -2.82 8.86 -10.82
C CYS A 43 -1.63 7.92 -10.62
N GLU A 44 -0.89 7.67 -11.71
CA GLU A 44 0.31 6.83 -11.67
C GLU A 44 1.33 7.31 -10.63
N ASN A 45 1.48 8.61 -10.48
CA ASN A 45 2.43 9.15 -9.51
C ASN A 45 2.04 8.74 -8.08
N CYS A 46 0.74 8.71 -7.79
CA CYS A 46 0.26 8.26 -6.50
C CYS A 46 0.60 6.78 -6.28
N VAL A 47 0.42 5.97 -7.31
CA VAL A 47 0.76 4.54 -7.25
C VAL A 47 2.26 4.35 -7.02
N LYS A 48 3.09 5.09 -7.74
CA LYS A 48 4.55 5.02 -7.60
C LYS A 48 4.98 5.41 -6.19
N THR A 49 4.38 6.47 -5.65
CA THR A 49 4.66 6.91 -4.28
C THR A 49 4.27 5.82 -3.29
N ALA A 50 3.11 5.21 -3.47
CA ALA A 50 2.65 4.12 -2.60
C ALA A 50 3.61 2.93 -2.64
N VAL A 51 4.04 2.52 -3.83
CA VAL A 51 5.00 1.43 -3.99
C VAL A 51 6.31 1.76 -3.28
N SER A 52 6.81 2.98 -3.46
CA SER A 52 8.04 3.41 -2.82
C SER A 52 7.94 3.34 -1.29
N GLU A 53 6.82 3.83 -0.73
CA GLU A 53 6.59 3.78 0.71
C GLU A 53 6.53 2.34 1.22
N LEU A 54 5.88 1.46 0.49
CA LEU A 54 5.79 0.05 0.86
C LEU A 54 7.16 -0.63 0.85
N GLU A 55 7.98 -0.32 -0.14
CA GLU A 55 9.34 -0.84 -0.22
C GLU A 55 10.20 -0.35 0.94
N ASP A 56 10.04 0.92 1.32
CA ASP A 56 10.77 1.50 2.46
C ASP A 56 10.42 0.79 3.76
N LEU A 57 9.21 0.26 3.86
CA LEU A 57 8.78 -0.49 5.05
C LEU A 57 9.27 -1.94 5.04
N GLY A 58 9.90 -2.38 3.96
CA GLY A 58 10.41 -3.73 3.83
C GLY A 58 9.43 -4.70 3.19
N PHE A 59 8.35 -4.20 2.61
CA PHE A 59 7.40 -5.06 1.89
C PHE A 59 7.82 -5.24 0.44
N THR A 60 7.22 -6.22 -0.22
CA THR A 60 7.46 -6.48 -1.63
C THR A 60 6.16 -6.24 -2.40
N PRO A 61 5.84 -4.97 -2.74
CA PRO A 61 4.60 -4.65 -3.43
C PRO A 61 4.65 -5.07 -4.90
N GLU A 62 3.52 -5.57 -5.40
CA GLU A 62 3.36 -5.92 -6.80
C GLU A 62 2.15 -5.18 -7.35
N VAL A 63 2.36 -4.33 -8.33
CA VAL A 63 1.27 -3.58 -8.97
C VAL A 63 0.51 -4.50 -9.92
N ARG A 64 -0.80 -4.47 -9.83
CA ARG A 64 -1.67 -5.29 -10.67
C ARG A 64 -2.57 -4.45 -11.55
#